data_e0e887b8b8c0917c4fa0bcd0ff445a61
#
_entry.id   e0e887b8b8c0917c4fa0bcd0ff445a61
#
_cell.length_a   1.000
_cell.length_b   1.000
_cell.length_c   1.000
_cell.angle_alpha   90.00
_cell.angle_beta   90.00
_cell.angle_gamma   90.00
#
_symmetry.space_group_name_H-M   'P 1'
#
loop_
_entity.id
_entity.type
_entity.pdbx_description
1 polymer ?
#
loop_
_entity_poly.entity_id
_entity_poly.type
_entity_poly.pdbx_seq_one_letter_code
_entity_poly.pdbx_strand_id
1 'polypeptide(L)'
;MAPSAIESQKTKPEAPVVTEKQAGQPLDASKLIYTYTTNPRDVPDETTAHSGDETICTDHMVVATWKASTGWSAPELKPYGPLNLMPTASCLHYATECFEGLKVYRGYDGKLRVFRPDRNAARLNMSASRISLPQADADEITKLIFALLEVDGAKWLPKERAGSFLYLRPTLIGTQPTIGLVKSKQAILYIILSYMPRQDTPPGGMRLLTSPEDMVRSWVGGFGYAKVGANYGPSVLATQDAMQRGFHQILWLYGDQGECTEAGGSNFFVVWHRKDGKKEIITAPLDDRLILDGVTRRSCLELAKERLSDELKSLSASILLVS
;
A
#
# COMPACT_ATOMS: atom_id res chain seq x y z
N MET A 1 -23.68 -5.81 44.21
CA MET A 1 -22.52 -6.65 43.80
C MET A 1 -22.19 -6.30 42.37
N ALA A 2 -21.08 -5.65 42.13
CA ALA A 2 -20.61 -5.36 40.81
C ALA A 2 -20.05 -6.64 40.18
N PRO A 3 -20.22 -6.90 38.86
CA PRO A 3 -19.64 -8.05 38.22
C PRO A 3 -18.13 -7.89 38.19
N SER A 4 -17.42 -8.92 38.61
CA SER A 4 -15.95 -8.99 38.54
C SER A 4 -15.48 -8.83 37.11
N ALA A 5 -14.55 -7.92 36.88
CA ALA A 5 -13.86 -7.78 35.59
C ALA A 5 -13.16 -9.10 35.28
N ILE A 6 -13.51 -9.71 34.15
CA ILE A 6 -12.77 -10.82 33.56
C ILE A 6 -11.53 -10.20 32.95
N GLU A 7 -10.39 -10.29 33.65
CA GLU A 7 -9.08 -10.04 33.02
C GLU A 7 -8.85 -11.09 31.94
N SER A 8 -9.15 -10.77 30.70
CA SER A 8 -8.71 -11.57 29.58
C SER A 8 -7.23 -11.32 29.38
N GLN A 9 -6.39 -12.25 29.81
CA GLN A 9 -5.00 -12.32 29.32
C GLN A 9 -5.07 -12.61 27.82
N LYS A 10 -5.12 -11.57 27.00
CA LYS A 10 -4.87 -11.70 25.58
C LYS A 10 -3.37 -12.01 25.41
N THR A 11 -3.03 -13.28 25.28
CA THR A 11 -1.75 -13.67 24.74
C THR A 11 -1.56 -12.95 23.41
N LYS A 12 -0.44 -12.24 23.23
CA LYS A 12 -0.09 -11.58 21.94
C LYS A 12 -0.24 -12.64 20.85
N PRO A 13 -1.14 -12.49 19.89
CA PRO A 13 -1.26 -13.47 18.82
C PRO A 13 0.00 -13.36 17.97
N GLU A 14 0.78 -14.43 17.89
CA GLU A 14 1.68 -14.61 16.77
C GLU A 14 0.84 -14.48 15.49
N ALA A 15 1.37 -13.73 14.52
CA ALA A 15 0.71 -13.64 13.23
C ALA A 15 0.48 -15.07 12.73
N PRO A 16 -0.75 -15.44 12.36
CA PRO A 16 -0.93 -16.72 11.70
C PRO A 16 -0.17 -16.65 10.38
N VAL A 17 1.03 -17.19 10.37
CA VAL A 17 1.70 -17.57 9.13
C VAL A 17 0.95 -18.81 8.67
N VAL A 18 -0.21 -18.59 8.07
CA VAL A 18 -0.88 -19.69 7.35
C VAL A 18 -0.09 -19.90 6.08
N THR A 19 1.01 -20.63 6.20
CA THR A 19 1.67 -21.28 5.08
C THR A 19 0.86 -22.52 4.70
N GLU A 20 -0.40 -22.35 4.30
CA GLU A 20 -1.02 -23.36 3.47
C GLU A 20 -0.18 -23.43 2.20
N LYS A 21 0.54 -24.55 1.98
CA LYS A 21 1.09 -24.85 0.67
C LYS A 21 -0.05 -24.76 -0.32
N GLN A 22 -0.08 -23.68 -1.10
CA GLN A 22 -1.08 -23.53 -2.14
C GLN A 22 -0.90 -24.70 -3.12
N ALA A 23 -1.94 -25.50 -3.26
CA ALA A 23 -1.97 -26.54 -4.28
C ALA A 23 -2.01 -25.86 -5.67
N GLY A 24 -1.29 -26.42 -6.62
CA GLY A 24 -1.28 -25.94 -8.01
C GLY A 24 0.01 -25.23 -8.41
N GLN A 25 0.02 -24.67 -9.61
CA GLN A 25 1.19 -24.01 -10.19
C GLN A 25 1.52 -22.72 -9.45
N PRO A 26 2.78 -22.49 -9.05
CA PRO A 26 3.21 -21.21 -8.51
C PRO A 26 3.16 -20.12 -9.59
N LEU A 27 3.14 -18.85 -9.18
CA LEU A 27 3.40 -17.72 -10.09
C LEU A 27 4.84 -17.84 -10.58
N ASP A 28 5.04 -17.70 -11.88
CA ASP A 28 6.32 -17.88 -12.54
C ASP A 28 6.51 -16.80 -13.60
N ALA A 29 7.29 -15.78 -13.29
CA ALA A 29 7.55 -14.66 -14.18
C ALA A 29 8.34 -15.04 -15.44
N SER A 30 9.06 -16.18 -15.41
CA SER A 30 9.78 -16.68 -16.59
C SER A 30 8.85 -17.12 -17.72
N LYS A 31 7.57 -17.35 -17.39
CA LYS A 31 6.51 -17.70 -18.35
C LYS A 31 5.71 -16.49 -18.83
N LEU A 32 6.20 -15.27 -18.59
CA LEU A 32 5.51 -14.06 -19.02
C LEU A 32 5.33 -14.01 -20.54
N ILE A 33 4.09 -13.86 -20.95
CA ILE A 33 3.69 -13.72 -22.36
C ILE A 33 3.57 -12.24 -22.68
N TYR A 34 4.19 -11.80 -23.77
CA TYR A 34 4.18 -10.40 -24.19
C TYR A 34 3.22 -10.19 -25.36
N THR A 35 2.27 -9.28 -25.18
CA THR A 35 1.38 -8.77 -26.23
C THR A 35 1.49 -7.25 -26.24
N TYR A 36 2.23 -6.71 -27.20
CA TYR A 36 2.43 -5.27 -27.28
C TYR A 36 1.22 -4.57 -27.91
N THR A 37 0.96 -3.34 -27.44
CA THR A 37 -0.06 -2.50 -28.04
C THR A 37 0.33 -2.09 -29.48
N THR A 38 -0.62 -2.09 -30.37
CA THR A 38 -0.46 -1.55 -31.74
C THR A 38 -0.83 -0.07 -31.82
N ASN A 39 -1.39 0.47 -30.72
CA ASN A 39 -1.81 1.87 -30.64
C ASN A 39 -1.27 2.53 -29.35
N PRO A 40 0.05 2.81 -29.30
CA PRO A 40 0.66 3.42 -28.12
C PRO A 40 0.17 4.86 -27.94
N ARG A 41 -0.09 5.24 -26.69
CA ARG A 41 -0.57 6.58 -26.33
C ARG A 41 0.55 7.59 -26.26
N ASP A 42 0.23 8.85 -26.44
CA ASP A 42 1.15 9.94 -26.18
C ASP A 42 1.41 10.09 -24.68
N VAL A 43 2.64 10.42 -24.34
CA VAL A 43 3.02 10.71 -22.96
C VAL A 43 2.57 12.14 -22.64
N PRO A 44 1.70 12.35 -21.64
CA PRO A 44 1.21 13.68 -21.31
C PRO A 44 2.37 14.60 -20.87
N ASP A 45 2.23 15.89 -21.11
CA ASP A 45 3.10 16.87 -20.46
C ASP A 45 2.79 16.98 -18.96
N GLU A 46 3.69 17.60 -18.20
CA GLU A 46 3.54 17.72 -16.75
C GLU A 46 2.33 18.54 -16.33
N THR A 47 1.87 19.47 -17.16
CA THR A 47 0.72 20.33 -16.88
C THR A 47 -0.60 19.60 -17.11
N THR A 48 -0.70 18.79 -18.15
CA THR A 48 -1.88 18.00 -18.49
C THR A 48 -2.19 16.94 -17.43
N ALA A 49 -1.17 16.39 -16.80
CA ALA A 49 -1.34 15.39 -15.73
C ALA A 49 -2.04 15.93 -14.47
N HIS A 50 -2.03 17.25 -14.28
CA HIS A 50 -2.66 17.88 -13.12
C HIS A 50 -4.16 18.23 -13.30
N SER A 51 -4.66 18.19 -14.53
CA SER A 51 -5.99 18.72 -14.87
C SER A 51 -7.05 17.65 -15.14
N GLY A 52 -6.70 16.37 -15.13
CA GLY A 52 -7.62 15.29 -15.51
C GLY A 52 -8.33 14.64 -14.35
N ASP A 53 -9.63 14.36 -14.52
CA ASP A 53 -10.44 13.59 -13.56
C ASP A 53 -10.07 12.09 -13.57
N GLU A 54 -9.40 11.60 -14.61
CA GLU A 54 -9.03 10.22 -14.78
C GLU A 54 -7.53 9.99 -14.61
N THR A 55 -7.19 8.84 -14.02
CA THR A 55 -5.79 8.40 -13.90
C THR A 55 -5.23 7.99 -15.24
N ILE A 56 -4.18 8.65 -15.69
CA ILE A 56 -3.46 8.29 -16.93
C ILE A 56 -2.54 7.10 -16.62
N CYS A 57 -2.82 5.95 -17.24
CA CYS A 57 -1.97 4.77 -17.14
C CYS A 57 -1.07 4.61 -18.37
N THR A 58 0.05 3.89 -18.21
CA THR A 58 0.95 3.58 -19.33
C THR A 58 0.30 2.61 -20.33
N ASP A 59 1.03 2.29 -21.41
CA ASP A 59 0.46 1.53 -22.53
C ASP A 59 0.08 0.10 -22.18
N HIS A 60 0.77 -0.50 -21.21
CA HIS A 60 0.61 -1.92 -20.89
C HIS A 60 0.28 -2.14 -19.40
N MET A 61 -0.17 -3.35 -19.11
CA MET A 61 -0.38 -3.88 -17.77
C MET A 61 0.06 -5.34 -17.73
N VAL A 62 0.44 -5.81 -16.55
CA VAL A 62 0.64 -7.25 -16.31
C VAL A 62 -0.61 -7.82 -15.65
N VAL A 63 -1.03 -9.02 -16.06
CA VAL A 63 -2.14 -9.76 -15.47
C VAL A 63 -1.77 -11.22 -15.29
N ALA A 64 -2.09 -11.78 -14.13
CA ALA A 64 -2.02 -13.22 -13.87
C ALA A 64 -3.30 -13.67 -13.15
N THR A 65 -3.90 -14.77 -13.60
CA THR A 65 -5.08 -15.33 -12.96
C THR A 65 -4.71 -16.51 -12.06
N TRP A 66 -5.47 -16.68 -11.00
CA TRP A 66 -5.31 -17.81 -10.10
C TRP A 66 -6.63 -18.56 -9.91
N LYS A 67 -6.54 -19.89 -9.87
CA LYS A 67 -7.66 -20.76 -9.51
C LYS A 67 -7.19 -21.77 -8.45
N ALA A 68 -8.04 -22.01 -7.46
CA ALA A 68 -7.71 -22.98 -6.38
C ALA A 68 -7.42 -24.39 -6.91
N SER A 69 -7.97 -24.76 -8.06
CA SER A 69 -7.78 -26.09 -8.67
C SER A 69 -6.46 -26.24 -9.44
N THR A 70 -5.90 -25.13 -9.99
CA THR A 70 -4.75 -25.20 -10.91
C THR A 70 -3.57 -24.34 -10.47
N GLY A 71 -3.77 -23.40 -9.54
CA GLY A 71 -2.77 -22.39 -9.18
C GLY A 71 -2.77 -21.21 -10.14
N TRP A 72 -1.60 -20.57 -10.29
CA TRP A 72 -1.42 -19.41 -11.15
C TRP A 72 -1.30 -19.79 -12.62
N SER A 73 -1.92 -18.99 -13.48
CA SER A 73 -1.67 -19.04 -14.94
C SER A 73 -0.29 -18.47 -15.28
N ALA A 74 0.20 -18.71 -16.49
CA ALA A 74 1.25 -17.89 -17.06
C ALA A 74 0.83 -16.41 -17.02
N PRO A 75 1.69 -15.49 -16.52
CA PRO A 75 1.36 -14.08 -16.52
C PRO A 75 1.38 -13.52 -17.96
N GLU A 76 0.61 -12.44 -18.18
CA GLU A 76 0.54 -11.76 -19.48
C GLU A 76 0.86 -10.28 -19.29
N LEU A 77 1.83 -9.76 -20.05
CA LEU A 77 2.00 -8.34 -20.29
C LEU A 77 1.19 -8.01 -21.55
N LYS A 78 0.18 -7.17 -21.40
CA LYS A 78 -0.77 -6.87 -22.48
C LYS A 78 -1.15 -5.38 -22.49
N PRO A 79 -1.81 -4.89 -23.56
CA PRO A 79 -2.32 -3.52 -23.59
C PRO A 79 -3.17 -3.20 -22.37
N TYR A 80 -2.97 -2.03 -21.77
CA TYR A 80 -3.82 -1.53 -20.69
C TYR A 80 -5.28 -1.42 -21.15
N GLY A 81 -6.20 -1.96 -20.37
CA GLY A 81 -7.62 -1.95 -20.69
C GLY A 81 -8.47 -2.52 -19.55
N PRO A 82 -9.78 -2.70 -19.78
CA PRO A 82 -10.71 -3.15 -18.77
C PRO A 82 -10.42 -4.58 -18.31
N LEU A 83 -10.78 -4.86 -17.05
CA LEU A 83 -10.85 -6.20 -16.50
C LEU A 83 -12.26 -6.77 -16.71
N ASN A 84 -12.36 -8.00 -17.23
CA ASN A 84 -13.62 -8.69 -17.35
C ASN A 84 -13.98 -9.37 -16.02
N LEU A 85 -14.95 -8.80 -15.31
CA LEU A 85 -15.45 -9.33 -14.04
C LEU A 85 -16.95 -9.62 -14.16
N MET A 86 -17.37 -10.77 -13.61
CA MET A 86 -18.79 -11.02 -13.43
C MET A 86 -19.35 -10.07 -12.35
N PRO A 87 -20.58 -9.56 -12.50
CA PRO A 87 -21.20 -8.69 -11.49
C PRO A 87 -21.24 -9.31 -10.08
N THR A 88 -21.19 -10.64 -9.98
CA THR A 88 -21.15 -11.39 -8.73
C THR A 88 -19.74 -11.63 -8.20
N ALA A 89 -18.69 -11.03 -8.80
CA ALA A 89 -17.33 -11.19 -8.32
C ALA A 89 -17.17 -10.70 -6.86
N SER A 90 -16.55 -11.50 -6.01
CA SER A 90 -16.52 -11.28 -4.55
C SER A 90 -15.90 -9.93 -4.15
N CYS A 91 -14.93 -9.43 -4.91
CA CYS A 91 -14.31 -8.13 -4.64
C CYS A 91 -15.31 -6.96 -4.76
N LEU A 92 -16.33 -7.06 -5.62
CA LEU A 92 -17.34 -6.01 -5.80
C LEU A 92 -18.33 -5.91 -4.63
N HIS A 93 -18.45 -6.96 -3.82
CA HIS A 93 -19.42 -7.03 -2.73
C HIS A 93 -18.78 -7.01 -1.35
N TYR A 94 -17.57 -7.55 -1.20
CA TYR A 94 -16.95 -7.78 0.10
C TYR A 94 -15.56 -7.16 0.23
N ALA A 95 -15.15 -6.29 -0.70
CA ALA A 95 -13.83 -5.67 -0.72
C ALA A 95 -12.70 -6.71 -0.55
N THR A 96 -12.86 -7.90 -1.14
CA THR A 96 -11.81 -8.93 -1.14
C THR A 96 -10.71 -8.55 -2.11
N GLU A 97 -10.01 -7.46 -1.78
CA GLU A 97 -8.91 -6.91 -2.54
C GLU A 97 -7.80 -6.39 -1.64
N CYS A 98 -6.58 -6.49 -2.12
CA CYS A 98 -5.42 -5.83 -1.53
C CYS A 98 -4.53 -5.26 -2.63
N PHE A 99 -3.77 -4.23 -2.28
CA PHE A 99 -2.97 -3.54 -3.26
C PHE A 99 -1.67 -3.02 -2.67
N GLU A 100 -0.76 -2.65 -3.55
CA GLU A 100 0.47 -1.97 -3.21
C GLU A 100 0.60 -0.64 -3.92
N GLY A 101 1.47 0.19 -3.40
CA GLY A 101 1.81 1.46 -4.00
C GLY A 101 3.28 1.73 -3.81
N LEU A 102 3.99 1.87 -4.91
CA LEU A 102 5.40 2.22 -4.94
C LEU A 102 5.68 3.09 -6.17
N LYS A 103 6.84 3.73 -6.18
CA LYS A 103 7.21 4.66 -7.24
C LYS A 103 8.46 4.16 -7.95
N VAL A 104 8.50 4.36 -9.26
CA VAL A 104 9.74 4.31 -10.04
C VAL A 104 10.16 5.74 -10.36
N TYR A 105 11.38 6.08 -10.04
CA TYR A 105 11.94 7.42 -10.25
C TYR A 105 12.93 7.42 -11.42
N ARG A 106 12.92 8.51 -12.18
CA ARG A 106 14.03 8.86 -13.08
C ARG A 106 15.08 9.60 -12.28
N GLY A 107 16.23 8.96 -12.06
CA GLY A 107 17.36 9.61 -11.40
C GLY A 107 18.00 10.70 -12.27
N TYR A 108 18.71 11.63 -11.65
CA TYR A 108 19.48 12.68 -12.36
C TYR A 108 20.61 12.12 -13.21
N ASP A 109 21.02 10.88 -12.96
CA ASP A 109 21.95 10.11 -13.80
C ASP A 109 21.25 9.37 -14.95
N GLY A 110 19.96 9.62 -15.18
CA GLY A 110 19.14 9.03 -16.23
C GLY A 110 18.71 7.59 -15.99
N LYS A 111 18.98 6.98 -14.84
CA LYS A 111 18.56 5.60 -14.53
C LYS A 111 17.17 5.55 -13.89
N LEU A 112 16.41 4.50 -14.19
CA LEU A 112 15.17 4.18 -13.47
C LEU A 112 15.48 3.42 -12.19
N ARG A 113 14.80 3.79 -11.11
CA ARG A 113 14.98 3.15 -9.80
C ARG A 113 13.65 2.93 -9.11
N VAL A 114 13.49 1.73 -8.55
CA VAL A 114 12.39 1.39 -7.65
C VAL A 114 12.97 1.21 -6.24
N PHE A 115 12.31 1.76 -5.24
CA PHE A 115 12.78 1.68 -3.88
C PHE A 115 12.19 0.48 -3.15
N ARG A 116 13.02 -0.53 -2.81
CA ARG A 116 12.73 -1.71 -2.00
C ARG A 116 11.43 -2.46 -2.42
N PRO A 117 11.26 -2.82 -3.69
CA PRO A 117 10.03 -3.48 -4.19
C PRO A 117 9.78 -4.84 -3.54
N ASP A 118 10.82 -5.53 -3.08
CA ASP A 118 10.76 -6.76 -2.28
C ASP A 118 9.88 -6.59 -1.05
N ARG A 119 10.00 -5.46 -0.36
CA ARG A 119 9.20 -5.14 0.83
C ARG A 119 7.73 -4.91 0.49
N ASN A 120 7.44 -4.27 -0.63
CA ASN A 120 6.07 -4.11 -1.12
C ASN A 120 5.47 -5.47 -1.50
N ALA A 121 6.19 -6.31 -2.23
CA ALA A 121 5.73 -7.65 -2.60
C ALA A 121 5.44 -8.54 -1.38
N ALA A 122 6.33 -8.51 -0.37
CA ALA A 122 6.10 -9.22 0.89
C ALA A 122 4.86 -8.69 1.64
N ARG A 123 4.62 -7.38 1.65
CA ARG A 123 3.45 -6.75 2.27
C ARG A 123 2.16 -7.04 1.49
N LEU A 124 2.21 -7.14 0.17
CA LEU A 124 1.07 -7.60 -0.64
C LEU A 124 0.64 -9.01 -0.21
N ASN A 125 1.59 -9.93 -0.02
CA ASN A 125 1.32 -11.28 0.46
C ASN A 125 0.72 -11.31 1.87
N MET A 126 1.24 -10.50 2.77
CA MET A 126 0.68 -10.37 4.13
C MET A 126 -0.76 -9.84 4.07
N SER A 127 -1.03 -8.84 3.24
CA SER A 127 -2.37 -8.30 3.04
C SER A 127 -3.33 -9.32 2.40
N ALA A 128 -2.86 -10.06 1.39
CA ALA A 128 -3.60 -11.13 0.74
C ALA A 128 -4.00 -12.22 1.75
N SER A 129 -3.05 -12.63 2.61
CA SER A 129 -3.31 -13.60 3.67
C SER A 129 -4.43 -13.14 4.61
N ARG A 130 -4.47 -11.85 4.99
CA ARG A 130 -5.50 -11.32 5.91
C ARG A 130 -6.91 -11.46 5.39
N ILE A 131 -7.10 -11.45 4.08
CA ILE A 131 -8.40 -11.55 3.41
C ILE A 131 -8.56 -12.85 2.62
N SER A 132 -7.75 -13.87 2.95
CA SER A 132 -7.79 -15.22 2.38
C SER A 132 -7.66 -15.28 0.86
N LEU A 133 -6.92 -14.33 0.25
CA LEU A 133 -6.52 -14.38 -1.15
C LEU A 133 -5.22 -15.20 -1.33
N PRO A 134 -4.96 -15.70 -2.56
CA PRO A 134 -3.74 -16.44 -2.84
C PRO A 134 -2.50 -15.56 -2.65
N GLN A 135 -1.42 -16.20 -2.23
CA GLN A 135 -0.10 -15.60 -2.18
C GLN A 135 0.71 -15.98 -3.42
N ALA A 136 1.73 -15.21 -3.72
CA ALA A 136 2.70 -15.50 -4.75
C ALA A 136 4.12 -15.22 -4.23
N ASP A 137 5.11 -15.83 -4.82
CA ASP A 137 6.50 -15.54 -4.46
C ASP A 137 6.78 -14.04 -4.67
N ALA A 138 7.37 -13.39 -3.67
CA ALA A 138 7.65 -11.95 -3.70
C ALA A 138 8.66 -11.57 -4.80
N ASP A 139 9.61 -12.47 -5.08
CA ASP A 139 10.58 -12.27 -6.15
C ASP A 139 9.91 -12.35 -7.52
N GLU A 140 8.94 -13.25 -7.69
CA GLU A 140 8.19 -13.36 -8.94
C GLU A 140 7.32 -12.11 -9.19
N ILE A 141 6.67 -11.57 -8.16
CA ILE A 141 5.94 -10.29 -8.25
C ILE A 141 6.90 -9.16 -8.63
N THR A 142 8.08 -9.13 -8.02
CA THR A 142 9.10 -8.11 -8.29
C THR A 142 9.63 -8.21 -9.73
N LYS A 143 9.86 -9.41 -10.24
CA LYS A 143 10.25 -9.63 -11.65
C LYS A 143 9.19 -9.12 -12.63
N LEU A 144 7.90 -9.36 -12.33
CA LEU A 144 6.80 -8.85 -13.16
C LEU A 144 6.73 -7.32 -13.14
N ILE A 145 7.00 -6.68 -12.00
CA ILE A 145 7.14 -5.21 -11.91
C ILE A 145 8.25 -4.72 -12.84
N PHE A 146 9.42 -5.34 -12.79
CA PHE A 146 10.55 -4.95 -13.64
C PHE A 146 10.29 -5.20 -15.14
N ALA A 147 9.61 -6.30 -15.49
CA ALA A 147 9.23 -6.56 -16.88
C ALA A 147 8.31 -5.47 -17.45
N LEU A 148 7.33 -4.99 -16.67
CA LEU A 148 6.47 -3.88 -17.08
C LEU A 148 7.27 -2.56 -17.23
N LEU A 149 8.19 -2.31 -16.31
CA LEU A 149 9.07 -1.13 -16.37
C LEU A 149 10.04 -1.17 -17.54
N GLU A 150 10.51 -2.34 -17.93
CA GLU A 150 11.38 -2.52 -19.09
C GLU A 150 10.67 -2.14 -20.40
N VAL A 151 9.38 -2.46 -20.50
CA VAL A 151 8.55 -2.15 -21.67
C VAL A 151 8.13 -0.68 -21.70
N ASP A 152 7.54 -0.16 -20.64
CA ASP A 152 6.91 1.16 -20.64
C ASP A 152 7.78 2.27 -20.02
N GLY A 153 8.69 1.92 -19.11
CA GLY A 153 9.34 2.89 -18.27
C GLY A 153 10.18 3.93 -19.01
N ALA A 154 10.89 3.54 -20.06
CA ALA A 154 11.75 4.45 -20.79
C ALA A 154 10.95 5.50 -21.58
N LYS A 155 9.83 5.11 -22.17
CA LYS A 155 8.93 5.99 -22.92
C LYS A 155 8.20 6.94 -21.98
N TRP A 156 7.57 6.39 -20.93
CA TRP A 156 6.69 7.15 -20.05
C TRP A 156 7.44 7.99 -19.01
N LEU A 157 8.71 7.69 -18.78
CA LEU A 157 9.59 8.46 -17.91
C LEU A 157 10.94 8.70 -18.60
N PRO A 158 10.96 9.55 -19.65
CA PRO A 158 12.17 9.82 -20.43
C PRO A 158 13.26 10.50 -19.58
N LYS A 159 14.50 10.49 -20.08
CA LYS A 159 15.68 10.98 -19.33
C LYS A 159 15.59 12.47 -18.99
N GLU A 160 14.90 13.22 -19.81
CA GLU A 160 14.69 14.67 -19.70
C GLU A 160 13.81 15.02 -18.47
N ARG A 161 13.07 14.04 -17.96
CA ARG A 161 12.21 14.18 -16.78
C ARG A 161 12.87 13.66 -15.50
N ALA A 162 14.15 14.00 -15.31
CA ALA A 162 14.87 13.64 -14.09
C ALA A 162 14.17 14.20 -12.84
N GLY A 163 14.06 13.37 -11.80
CA GLY A 163 13.33 13.70 -10.58
C GLY A 163 11.83 13.36 -10.61
N SER A 164 11.24 13.12 -11.80
CA SER A 164 9.84 12.69 -11.93
C SER A 164 9.69 11.18 -11.67
N PHE A 165 8.46 10.72 -11.51
CA PHE A 165 8.16 9.32 -11.20
C PHE A 165 6.88 8.82 -11.89
N LEU A 166 6.78 7.50 -12.04
CA LEU A 166 5.52 6.79 -12.29
C LEU A 166 5.12 6.05 -11.01
N TYR A 167 3.82 5.91 -10.83
CA TYR A 167 3.26 5.18 -9.70
C TYR A 167 2.88 3.75 -10.10
N LEU A 168 3.47 2.80 -9.42
CA LEU A 168 3.22 1.37 -9.59
C LEU A 168 2.07 0.94 -8.67
N ARG A 169 1.08 0.24 -9.22
CA ARG A 169 -0.08 -0.28 -8.49
C ARG A 169 -0.26 -1.79 -8.76
N PRO A 170 0.50 -2.66 -8.08
CA PRO A 170 0.14 -4.07 -7.96
C PRO A 170 -1.15 -4.21 -7.17
N THR A 171 -2.10 -4.98 -7.67
CA THR A 171 -3.40 -5.22 -7.04
C THR A 171 -3.80 -6.67 -7.20
N LEU A 172 -4.32 -7.27 -6.14
CA LEU A 172 -4.83 -8.63 -6.11
C LEU A 172 -6.29 -8.60 -5.66
N ILE A 173 -7.18 -9.14 -6.49
CA ILE A 173 -8.63 -9.14 -6.27
C ILE A 173 -9.20 -10.55 -6.30
N GLY A 174 -10.17 -10.84 -5.42
CA GLY A 174 -10.98 -12.05 -5.46
C GLY A 174 -12.06 -11.94 -6.54
N THR A 175 -12.06 -12.84 -7.51
CA THR A 175 -12.93 -12.77 -8.70
C THR A 175 -13.92 -13.90 -8.81
N GLN A 176 -14.00 -14.79 -7.82
CA GLN A 176 -15.00 -15.86 -7.84
C GLN A 176 -16.41 -15.26 -7.99
N PRO A 177 -17.20 -15.73 -8.98
CA PRO A 177 -18.55 -15.20 -9.22
C PRO A 177 -19.54 -15.80 -8.21
N THR A 178 -19.54 -15.29 -6.99
CA THR A 178 -20.45 -15.74 -5.91
C THR A 178 -20.75 -14.59 -4.96
N ILE A 179 -22.01 -14.50 -4.53
CA ILE A 179 -22.45 -13.55 -3.50
C ILE A 179 -22.31 -14.17 -2.08
N GLY A 180 -21.90 -15.42 -1.96
CA GLY A 180 -21.61 -16.04 -0.67
C GLY A 180 -20.33 -15.49 -0.04
N LEU A 181 -20.37 -15.24 1.28
CA LEU A 181 -19.17 -14.84 2.05
C LEU A 181 -18.27 -16.05 2.29
N VAL A 182 -17.44 -16.38 1.31
CA VAL A 182 -16.55 -17.53 1.32
C VAL A 182 -15.16 -17.14 0.83
N LYS A 183 -14.15 -17.95 1.17
CA LYS A 183 -12.79 -17.82 0.60
C LYS A 183 -12.88 -17.92 -0.91
N SER A 184 -12.39 -16.91 -1.62
CA SER A 184 -12.42 -16.88 -3.08
C SER A 184 -11.54 -17.99 -3.66
N LYS A 185 -12.10 -18.77 -4.59
CA LYS A 185 -11.40 -19.81 -5.35
C LYS A 185 -10.82 -19.31 -6.67
N GLN A 186 -11.00 -18.03 -6.98
CA GLN A 186 -10.46 -17.37 -8.16
C GLN A 186 -9.96 -15.98 -7.79
N ALA A 187 -8.82 -15.59 -8.35
CA ALA A 187 -8.25 -14.28 -8.14
C ALA A 187 -7.53 -13.78 -9.39
N ILE A 188 -7.33 -12.47 -9.46
CA ILE A 188 -6.52 -11.81 -10.48
C ILE A 188 -5.49 -10.94 -9.76
N LEU A 189 -4.21 -11.15 -10.06
CA LEU A 189 -3.14 -10.19 -9.81
C LEU A 189 -2.97 -9.35 -11.07
N TYR A 190 -3.00 -8.02 -10.93
CA TYR A 190 -2.64 -7.13 -12.00
C TYR A 190 -1.68 -6.04 -11.52
N ILE A 191 -0.83 -5.56 -12.42
CA ILE A 191 0.13 -4.50 -12.15
C ILE A 191 -0.04 -3.45 -13.23
N ILE A 192 -0.27 -2.20 -12.81
CA ILE A 192 -0.37 -1.05 -13.68
C ILE A 192 0.64 0.00 -13.30
N LEU A 193 1.03 0.81 -14.27
CA LEU A 193 1.80 2.03 -14.11
C LEU A 193 0.92 3.23 -14.39
N SER A 194 0.91 4.19 -13.51
CA SER A 194 0.20 5.44 -13.74
C SER A 194 1.16 6.63 -13.74
N TYR A 195 0.87 7.57 -14.62
CA TYR A 195 1.49 8.87 -14.60
C TYR A 195 0.84 9.71 -13.49
N MET A 196 1.65 10.20 -12.57
CA MET A 196 1.17 11.07 -11.49
C MET A 196 1.95 12.37 -11.51
N PRO A 197 1.26 13.49 -11.27
CA PRO A 197 1.93 14.77 -11.13
C PRO A 197 2.84 14.76 -9.91
N ARG A 198 3.89 15.55 -9.98
CA ARG A 198 4.75 15.79 -8.82
C ARG A 198 3.93 16.46 -7.72
N GLN A 199 3.90 15.83 -6.56
CA GLN A 199 3.22 16.33 -5.37
C GLN A 199 4.25 16.94 -4.43
N ASP A 200 4.39 18.25 -4.45
CA ASP A 200 5.25 18.96 -3.51
C ASP A 200 4.43 19.33 -2.26
N THR A 201 5.08 19.29 -1.11
CA THR A 201 4.48 19.78 0.13
C THR A 201 4.23 21.27 0.02
N PRO A 202 3.05 21.79 0.42
CA PRO A 202 2.78 23.22 0.41
C PRO A 202 3.81 24.01 1.21
N PRO A 203 4.16 25.24 0.79
CA PRO A 203 4.99 26.11 1.60
C PRO A 203 4.39 26.27 3.01
N GLY A 204 5.19 26.06 4.05
CA GLY A 204 4.73 26.09 5.44
C GLY A 204 4.19 24.75 5.96
N GLY A 205 4.20 23.70 5.15
CA GLY A 205 3.79 22.36 5.52
C GLY A 205 2.30 22.06 5.32
N MET A 206 1.90 20.86 5.70
CA MET A 206 0.52 20.39 5.59
C MET A 206 -0.26 20.69 6.87
N ARG A 207 -1.50 21.15 6.73
CA ARG A 207 -2.44 21.29 7.84
C ARG A 207 -3.19 19.97 8.01
N LEU A 208 -3.15 19.41 9.22
CA LEU A 208 -3.82 18.17 9.56
C LEU A 208 -5.02 18.45 10.46
N LEU A 209 -6.14 17.78 10.20
CA LEU A 209 -7.31 17.78 11.07
C LEU A 209 -7.29 16.48 11.86
N THR A 210 -7.45 16.54 13.17
CA THR A 210 -7.64 15.31 13.98
C THR A 210 -8.93 14.61 13.60
N SER A 211 -8.91 13.28 13.57
CA SER A 211 -10.12 12.51 13.28
C SER A 211 -11.22 12.78 14.31
N PRO A 212 -12.51 12.76 13.90
CA PRO A 212 -13.63 12.81 14.83
C PRO A 212 -13.60 11.64 15.82
N GLU A 213 -14.19 11.83 17.02
CA GLU A 213 -14.24 10.79 18.06
C GLU A 213 -15.03 9.55 17.64
N ASP A 214 -15.99 9.69 16.75
CA ASP A 214 -16.83 8.62 16.19
C ASP A 214 -16.25 7.95 14.96
N MET A 215 -15.04 8.34 14.53
CA MET A 215 -14.38 7.77 13.36
C MET A 215 -12.95 7.33 13.68
N VAL A 216 -12.68 6.05 13.46
CA VAL A 216 -11.34 5.47 13.57
C VAL A 216 -10.92 4.87 12.25
N ARG A 217 -9.62 4.96 11.92
CA ARG A 217 -9.05 4.30 10.75
C ARG A 217 -8.94 2.79 10.96
N SER A 218 -8.63 2.37 12.17
CA SER A 218 -8.33 0.98 12.52
C SER A 218 -8.55 0.76 14.02
N TRP A 219 -8.59 -0.49 14.45
CA TRP A 219 -8.77 -0.88 15.84
C TRP A 219 -7.96 -2.13 16.17
N VAL A 220 -7.67 -2.35 17.47
CA VAL A 220 -6.96 -3.53 17.93
C VAL A 220 -7.77 -4.80 17.62
N GLY A 221 -7.11 -5.77 16.95
CA GLY A 221 -7.76 -6.97 16.41
C GLY A 221 -8.41 -6.80 15.04
N GLY A 222 -8.42 -5.58 14.50
CA GLY A 222 -8.84 -5.28 13.13
C GLY A 222 -7.80 -5.63 12.08
N PHE A 223 -7.76 -4.87 11.01
CA PHE A 223 -6.90 -5.12 9.85
C PHE A 223 -6.13 -3.87 9.35
N GLY A 224 -5.94 -2.87 10.25
CA GLY A 224 -5.21 -1.64 9.93
C GLY A 224 -3.78 -1.83 9.42
N TYR A 225 -3.15 -2.95 9.77
CA TYR A 225 -1.82 -3.33 9.34
C TYR A 225 -1.76 -3.89 7.90
N ALA A 226 -2.90 -4.31 7.34
CA ALA A 226 -3.00 -4.87 6.00
C ALA A 226 -3.41 -3.79 4.99
N LYS A 227 -2.82 -3.83 3.79
CA LYS A 227 -3.13 -2.87 2.72
C LYS A 227 -4.29 -3.38 1.87
N VAL A 228 -5.48 -3.39 2.47
CA VAL A 228 -6.74 -3.89 1.89
C VAL A 228 -7.69 -2.74 1.60
N GLY A 229 -8.48 -2.82 0.52
CA GLY A 229 -9.41 -1.78 0.09
C GLY A 229 -10.40 -1.36 1.17
N ALA A 230 -10.85 -2.32 1.98
CA ALA A 230 -11.77 -2.08 3.09
C ALA A 230 -11.31 -1.03 4.12
N ASN A 231 -10.00 -0.78 4.24
CA ASN A 231 -9.46 0.28 5.13
C ASN A 231 -9.62 1.68 4.54
N TYR A 232 -9.73 1.81 3.21
CA TYR A 232 -9.62 3.11 2.54
C TYR A 232 -10.97 3.72 2.20
N GLY A 233 -11.95 2.92 1.80
CA GLY A 233 -13.30 3.40 1.51
C GLY A 233 -13.91 4.21 2.66
N PRO A 234 -13.92 3.72 3.89
CA PRO A 234 -14.46 4.46 5.05
C PRO A 234 -13.72 5.77 5.37
N SER A 235 -12.46 5.91 4.96
CA SER A 235 -11.68 7.12 5.24
C SER A 235 -12.02 8.31 4.33
N VAL A 236 -12.76 8.09 3.24
CA VAL A 236 -13.08 9.12 2.24
C VAL A 236 -13.90 10.24 2.85
N LEU A 237 -14.92 9.92 3.63
CA LEU A 237 -15.81 10.92 4.25
C LEU A 237 -15.04 11.91 5.13
N ALA A 238 -14.25 11.41 6.07
CA ALA A 238 -13.46 12.26 6.96
C ALA A 238 -12.40 13.09 6.18
N THR A 239 -11.81 12.50 5.15
CA THR A 239 -10.84 13.21 4.30
C THR A 239 -11.50 14.35 3.54
N GLN A 240 -12.71 14.15 3.00
CA GLN A 240 -13.45 15.19 2.31
C GLN A 240 -13.88 16.32 3.27
N ASP A 241 -14.37 16.00 4.47
CA ASP A 241 -14.69 17.01 5.48
C ASP A 241 -13.45 17.85 5.82
N ALA A 242 -12.30 17.22 6.04
CA ALA A 242 -11.06 17.94 6.29
C ALA A 242 -10.70 18.88 5.15
N MET A 243 -10.82 18.45 3.90
CA MET A 243 -10.53 19.27 2.72
C MET A 243 -11.48 20.46 2.61
N GLN A 244 -12.79 20.26 2.84
CA GLN A 244 -13.80 21.33 2.83
C GLN A 244 -13.52 22.38 3.92
N ARG A 245 -12.96 21.97 5.04
CA ARG A 245 -12.54 22.87 6.16
C ARG A 245 -11.14 23.46 5.94
N GLY A 246 -10.53 23.22 4.78
CA GLY A 246 -9.24 23.79 4.39
C GLY A 246 -8.02 23.08 4.97
N PHE A 247 -8.17 21.87 5.48
CA PHE A 247 -7.06 20.99 5.86
C PHE A 247 -6.60 20.12 4.68
N HIS A 248 -5.40 19.57 4.76
CA HIS A 248 -4.85 18.75 3.68
C HIS A 248 -5.03 17.25 3.91
N GLN A 249 -5.09 16.81 5.17
CA GLN A 249 -5.20 15.41 5.56
C GLN A 249 -5.84 15.29 6.95
N ILE A 250 -6.28 14.05 7.27
CA ILE A 250 -6.68 13.67 8.63
C ILE A 250 -5.47 13.14 9.38
N LEU A 251 -5.29 13.56 10.63
CA LEU A 251 -4.45 12.89 11.62
C LEU A 251 -5.34 11.90 12.40
N TRP A 252 -5.17 10.61 12.13
CA TRP A 252 -5.97 9.56 12.71
C TRP A 252 -5.57 9.34 14.17
N LEU A 253 -6.51 9.54 15.07
CA LEU A 253 -6.40 9.28 16.50
C LEU A 253 -7.08 7.95 16.85
N TYR A 254 -6.61 7.32 17.94
CA TYR A 254 -7.17 6.07 18.46
C TYR A 254 -7.16 6.07 19.98
N GLY A 255 -8.19 5.45 20.58
CA GLY A 255 -8.30 5.29 22.02
C GLY A 255 -8.68 6.57 22.78
N ASP A 256 -8.99 6.42 24.06
CA ASP A 256 -9.47 7.50 24.92
C ASP A 256 -8.43 8.60 25.16
N GLN A 257 -7.16 8.28 24.93
CA GLN A 257 -6.05 9.23 25.10
C GLN A 257 -5.68 9.96 23.79
N GLY A 258 -6.37 9.69 22.68
CA GLY A 258 -6.12 10.35 21.42
C GLY A 258 -4.76 9.99 20.81
N GLU A 259 -4.36 8.73 20.85
CA GLU A 259 -3.09 8.24 20.36
C GLU A 259 -2.95 8.43 18.83
N CYS A 260 -1.91 9.15 18.39
CA CYS A 260 -1.65 9.36 16.97
C CYS A 260 -1.21 8.09 16.28
N THR A 261 -1.95 7.66 15.25
CA THR A 261 -1.63 6.47 14.48
C THR A 261 -1.01 6.79 13.12
N GLU A 262 -1.76 7.38 12.21
CA GLU A 262 -1.33 7.72 10.84
C GLU A 262 -1.89 9.07 10.40
N ALA A 263 -1.23 9.71 9.43
CA ALA A 263 -1.74 10.91 8.78
C ALA A 263 -2.21 10.57 7.36
N GLY A 264 -3.52 10.63 7.12
CA GLY A 264 -4.12 10.15 5.87
C GLY A 264 -3.76 8.70 5.59
N GLY A 265 -3.10 8.43 4.48
CA GLY A 265 -2.57 7.11 4.12
C GLY A 265 -1.07 6.93 4.38
N SER A 266 -0.48 7.73 5.27
CA SER A 266 0.96 7.74 5.54
C SER A 266 1.24 7.55 7.02
N ASN A 267 2.34 6.85 7.34
CA ASN A 267 2.84 6.80 8.70
C ASN A 267 3.24 8.21 9.17
N PHE A 268 3.13 8.44 10.47
CA PHE A 268 3.39 9.71 11.10
C PHE A 268 4.59 9.63 12.04
N PHE A 269 5.43 10.65 12.03
CA PHE A 269 6.59 10.79 12.91
C PHE A 269 6.55 12.12 13.61
N VAL A 270 7.01 12.14 14.87
CA VAL A 270 7.25 13.35 15.63
C VAL A 270 8.73 13.42 15.99
N VAL A 271 9.34 14.55 15.73
CA VAL A 271 10.68 14.88 16.22
C VAL A 271 10.52 15.90 17.31
N TRP A 272 10.91 15.58 18.53
CA TRP A 272 10.79 16.47 19.67
C TRP A 272 12.08 16.59 20.47
N HIS A 273 12.13 17.58 21.34
CA HIS A 273 13.22 17.77 22.29
C HIS A 273 12.80 17.22 23.65
N ARG A 274 13.54 16.27 24.15
CA ARG A 274 13.37 15.73 25.50
C ARG A 274 13.81 16.75 26.54
N LYS A 275 13.38 16.57 27.80
CA LYS A 275 13.77 17.42 28.94
C LYS A 275 15.28 17.40 29.20
N ASP A 276 15.98 16.33 28.80
CA ASP A 276 17.44 16.20 28.91
C ASP A 276 18.20 16.87 27.75
N GLY A 277 17.49 17.60 26.87
CA GLY A 277 18.06 18.33 25.71
C GLY A 277 18.30 17.47 24.48
N LYS A 278 18.08 16.15 24.53
CA LYS A 278 18.24 15.26 23.38
C LYS A 278 17.05 15.35 22.44
N LYS A 279 17.30 15.12 21.14
CA LYS A 279 16.24 14.93 20.14
C LYS A 279 15.80 13.48 20.11
N GLU A 280 14.52 13.26 19.94
CA GLU A 280 13.92 11.93 19.81
C GLU A 280 12.96 11.89 18.63
N ILE A 281 12.95 10.79 17.88
CA ILE A 281 12.01 10.52 16.80
C ILE A 281 11.02 9.45 17.28
N ILE A 282 9.74 9.79 17.27
CA ILE A 282 8.67 8.91 17.74
C ILE A 282 7.72 8.61 16.58
N THR A 283 7.24 7.38 16.52
CA THR A 283 6.21 6.91 15.58
C THR A 283 5.41 5.81 16.23
N ALA A 284 4.15 5.63 15.81
CA ALA A 284 3.29 4.58 16.34
C ALA A 284 3.93 3.19 16.20
N PRO A 285 3.76 2.28 17.17
CA PRO A 285 4.28 0.92 17.13
C PRO A 285 3.53 0.04 16.12
N LEU A 286 4.11 -1.11 15.78
CA LEU A 286 3.49 -2.11 14.90
C LEU A 286 2.77 -3.21 15.69
N ASP A 287 3.03 -3.32 16.99
CA ASP A 287 2.60 -4.44 17.84
C ASP A 287 1.08 -4.55 17.93
N ASP A 288 0.38 -3.40 17.97
CA ASP A 288 -1.08 -3.34 18.05
C ASP A 288 -1.78 -3.53 16.71
N ARG A 289 -1.02 -3.61 15.61
CA ARG A 289 -1.52 -3.74 14.25
C ARG A 289 -2.50 -2.65 13.82
N LEU A 290 -2.38 -1.48 14.43
CA LEU A 290 -3.20 -0.31 14.11
C LEU A 290 -2.73 0.40 12.85
N ILE A 291 -1.42 0.37 12.57
CA ILE A 291 -0.81 1.09 11.46
C ILE A 291 -0.23 0.14 10.43
N LEU A 292 -0.08 0.66 9.22
CA LEU A 292 0.61 -0.04 8.16
C LEU A 292 2.13 -0.04 8.41
N ASP A 293 2.79 -1.19 8.21
CA ASP A 293 4.26 -1.28 8.19
C ASP A 293 4.79 -0.63 6.91
N GLY A 294 4.95 0.70 6.94
CA GLY A 294 5.40 1.48 5.79
C GLY A 294 6.84 1.16 5.41
N VAL A 295 7.08 0.94 4.11
CA VAL A 295 8.44 0.70 3.60
C VAL A 295 9.36 1.88 3.89
N THR A 296 8.88 3.11 3.71
CA THR A 296 9.60 4.33 4.06
C THR A 296 9.79 4.46 5.57
N ARG A 297 8.73 4.18 6.37
CA ARG A 297 8.84 4.19 7.85
C ARG A 297 9.95 3.27 8.32
N ARG A 298 9.94 2.02 7.89
CA ARG A 298 10.98 1.03 8.25
C ARG A 298 12.37 1.51 7.85
N SER A 299 12.51 2.04 6.63
CA SER A 299 13.79 2.53 6.13
C SER A 299 14.30 3.75 6.91
N CYS A 300 13.43 4.67 7.31
CA CYS A 300 13.81 5.80 8.17
C CYS A 300 14.32 5.32 9.52
N LEU A 301 13.65 4.34 10.15
CA LEU A 301 14.08 3.78 11.44
C LEU A 301 15.40 3.00 11.33
N GLU A 302 15.58 2.21 10.27
CA GLU A 302 16.82 1.49 9.98
C GLU A 302 17.99 2.47 9.81
N LEU A 303 17.81 3.50 8.98
CA LEU A 303 18.84 4.53 8.74
C LEU A 303 19.14 5.37 9.98
N ALA A 304 18.11 5.75 10.75
CA ALA A 304 18.31 6.47 12.00
C ALA A 304 19.12 5.65 12.99
N LYS A 305 18.80 4.37 13.14
CA LYS A 305 19.55 3.45 14.00
C LYS A 305 20.99 3.26 13.53
N GLU A 306 21.22 3.14 12.24
CA GLU A 306 22.54 2.90 11.66
C GLU A 306 23.45 4.13 11.70
N ARG A 307 22.89 5.31 11.37
CA ARG A 307 23.69 6.53 11.12
C ARG A 307 23.68 7.54 12.26
N LEU A 308 22.67 7.48 13.14
CA LEU A 308 22.49 8.44 14.23
C LEU A 308 22.61 7.78 15.62
N SER A 309 23.10 6.53 15.68
CA SER A 309 22.97 5.62 16.81
C SER A 309 23.77 5.99 18.06
N ASP A 310 24.79 6.81 17.99
CA ASP A 310 25.54 7.22 19.20
C ASP A 310 24.74 8.17 20.09
N GLU A 311 23.76 8.90 19.50
CA GLU A 311 22.84 9.80 20.21
C GLU A 311 21.42 9.23 20.36
N LEU A 312 21.04 8.20 19.59
CA LEU A 312 19.68 7.69 19.46
C LEU A 312 19.51 6.23 19.89
N LYS A 313 20.26 5.75 20.87
CA LYS A 313 20.18 4.35 21.37
C LYS A 313 18.83 3.93 21.93
N SER A 314 17.84 4.81 21.97
CA SER A 314 16.46 4.53 22.41
C SER A 314 15.40 4.94 21.40
N LEU A 315 15.44 4.39 20.19
CA LEU A 315 14.26 4.43 19.32
C LEU A 315 13.25 3.38 19.81
N SER A 316 12.56 3.69 20.89
CA SER A 316 11.35 2.98 21.24
C SER A 316 10.24 3.53 20.34
N ALA A 317 9.58 2.65 19.58
CA ALA A 317 8.29 2.99 19.00
C ALA A 317 7.34 3.21 20.19
N SER A 318 7.03 4.47 20.48
CA SER A 318 6.12 4.87 21.56
C SER A 318 4.89 5.50 20.90
N ILE A 319 3.73 5.24 21.46
CA ILE A 319 2.50 5.92 21.08
C ILE A 319 2.61 7.37 21.61
N LEU A 320 2.50 8.35 20.71
CA LEU A 320 2.44 9.74 21.11
C LEU A 320 1.04 10.06 21.64
N LEU A 321 0.96 10.44 22.90
CA LEU A 321 -0.27 11.01 23.48
C LEU A 321 -0.34 12.49 23.07
N VAL A 322 -1.45 12.88 22.44
CA VAL A 322 -1.78 14.28 22.17
C VAL A 322 -2.81 14.70 23.21
N SER A 323 -2.38 15.54 24.15
CA SER A 323 -3.27 16.19 25.15
C SER A 323 -3.91 17.45 24.56
#